data_dabc9b06e3baa383ebfa340f470555f2
#
_entry.id   dabc9b06e3baa383ebfa340f470555f2
#
_cell.length_a   1.000
_cell.length_b   1.000
_cell.length_c   1.000
_cell.angle_alpha   90.00
_cell.angle_beta   90.00
_cell.angle_gamma   90.00
#
_symmetry.space_group_name_H-M   'P 1'
#
loop_
_entity.id
_entity.type
_entity.pdbx_description
1 polymer ?
#
loop_
_entity_poly.entity_id
_entity_poly.type
_entity_poly.pdbx_seq_one_letter_code
_entity_poly.pdbx_strand_id
1 'polypeptide(L)'
;KKFDLIIQAFNRLNLPLIVIGDGPELENIKKMVRSSRIHFLPFMQEEELRTFYNGAEAVIFPQEEDFGLVAAEAQACGTPVIAYSQGGAREIIQDGVTGVLFRNQTVDDLVLAVKKFLLSSFDENFIRESAKRFSRTKFENRIKKIVQGAVLV
;
A
#
# COMPACT_ATOMS: atom_id res chain seq x y z
N LYS A 1 -8.31 -5.84 7.45
CA LYS A 1 -7.50 -5.00 6.50
C LYS A 1 -8.31 -3.84 5.88
N LYS A 2 -9.49 -3.54 6.39
CA LYS A 2 -10.31 -2.40 5.93
C LYS A 2 -10.69 -2.43 4.43
N PHE A 3 -10.91 -3.62 3.87
CA PHE A 3 -11.38 -3.74 2.48
C PHE A 3 -12.78 -3.15 2.28
N ASP A 4 -13.63 -3.21 3.30
CA ASP A 4 -14.94 -2.55 3.35
C ASP A 4 -14.82 -1.05 3.05
N LEU A 5 -13.83 -0.37 3.63
CA LEU A 5 -13.53 1.04 3.39
C LEU A 5 -13.13 1.30 1.93
N ILE A 6 -12.25 0.43 1.37
CA ILE A 6 -11.81 0.56 -0.02
C ILE A 6 -13.00 0.41 -0.97
N ILE A 7 -13.81 -0.64 -0.80
CA ILE A 7 -14.97 -0.90 -1.67
C ILE A 7 -15.96 0.25 -1.63
N GLN A 8 -16.28 0.78 -0.45
CA GLN A 8 -17.19 1.93 -0.33
C GLN A 8 -16.64 3.17 -1.02
N ALA A 9 -15.34 3.46 -0.88
CA ALA A 9 -14.70 4.58 -1.54
C ALA A 9 -14.72 4.43 -3.08
N PHE A 10 -14.37 3.25 -3.59
CA PHE A 10 -14.30 2.99 -5.04
C PHE A 10 -15.68 2.84 -5.68
N ASN A 11 -16.71 2.43 -4.95
CA ASN A 11 -18.10 2.53 -5.40
C ASN A 11 -18.50 3.99 -5.67
N ARG A 12 -18.01 4.96 -4.87
CA ARG A 12 -18.27 6.40 -5.08
C ARG A 12 -17.41 7.00 -6.19
N LEU A 13 -16.13 6.60 -6.24
CA LEU A 13 -15.18 7.12 -7.22
C LEU A 13 -15.45 6.60 -8.63
N ASN A 14 -16.02 5.40 -8.74
CA ASN A 14 -16.23 4.69 -10.00
C ASN A 14 -14.93 4.55 -10.84
N LEU A 15 -13.79 4.37 -10.15
CA LEU A 15 -12.49 4.13 -10.75
C LEU A 15 -12.19 2.62 -10.81
N PRO A 16 -11.30 2.17 -11.71
CA PRO A 16 -10.85 0.78 -11.70
C PRO A 16 -10.19 0.42 -10.37
N LEU A 17 -10.54 -0.76 -9.85
CA LEU A 17 -9.93 -1.33 -8.66
C LEU A 17 -9.75 -2.82 -8.85
N ILE A 18 -8.56 -3.30 -8.53
CA ILE A 18 -8.25 -4.73 -8.45
C ILE A 18 -8.00 -5.07 -6.97
N VAL A 19 -8.73 -6.04 -6.46
CA VAL A 19 -8.57 -6.59 -5.12
C VAL A 19 -7.98 -7.99 -5.27
N ILE A 20 -6.79 -8.22 -4.71
CA ILE A 20 -6.06 -9.49 -4.83
C ILE A 20 -6.02 -10.18 -3.47
N GLY A 21 -6.36 -11.44 -3.45
CA GLY A 21 -6.24 -12.30 -2.28
C GLY A 21 -7.53 -13.01 -1.88
N ASP A 22 -7.40 -13.81 -0.83
CA ASP A 22 -8.47 -14.61 -0.25
C ASP A 22 -8.66 -14.26 1.23
N GLY A 23 -9.78 -14.70 1.79
CA GLY A 23 -10.04 -14.55 3.22
C GLY A 23 -11.51 -14.80 3.56
N PRO A 24 -11.81 -15.01 4.84
CA PRO A 24 -13.17 -15.36 5.30
C PRO A 24 -14.20 -14.27 4.97
N GLU A 25 -13.77 -13.01 4.87
CA GLU A 25 -14.66 -11.87 4.57
C GLU A 25 -14.88 -11.62 3.06
N LEU A 26 -14.23 -12.39 2.17
CA LEU A 26 -14.26 -12.13 0.73
C LEU A 26 -15.69 -12.04 0.17
N GLU A 27 -16.55 -12.99 0.53
CA GLU A 27 -17.93 -13.01 0.04
C GLU A 27 -18.76 -11.84 0.59
N ASN A 28 -18.51 -11.41 1.83
CA ASN A 28 -19.16 -10.22 2.39
C ASN A 28 -18.71 -8.95 1.67
N ILE A 29 -17.42 -8.84 1.38
CA ILE A 29 -16.85 -7.72 0.64
C ILE A 29 -17.39 -7.66 -0.80
N LYS A 30 -17.48 -8.79 -1.49
CA LYS A 30 -18.08 -8.86 -2.84
C LYS A 30 -19.52 -8.35 -2.88
N LYS A 31 -20.33 -8.66 -1.86
CA LYS A 31 -21.74 -8.19 -1.76
C LYS A 31 -21.85 -6.66 -1.62
N MET A 32 -20.80 -5.98 -1.19
CA MET A 32 -20.78 -4.51 -1.06
C MET A 32 -20.48 -3.79 -2.39
N VAL A 33 -20.03 -4.52 -3.41
CA VAL A 33 -19.64 -3.96 -4.71
C VAL A 33 -20.87 -3.46 -5.46
N ARG A 34 -20.80 -2.22 -5.95
CA ARG A 34 -21.82 -1.58 -6.79
C ARG A 34 -21.28 -1.13 -8.14
N SER A 35 -19.97 -0.92 -8.25
CA SER A 35 -19.32 -0.50 -9.48
C SER A 35 -18.82 -1.73 -10.25
N SER A 36 -19.12 -1.81 -11.54
CA SER A 36 -18.60 -2.84 -12.45
C SER A 36 -17.08 -2.73 -12.71
N ARG A 37 -16.44 -1.68 -12.20
CA ARG A 37 -15.00 -1.44 -12.35
C ARG A 37 -14.17 -2.03 -11.21
N ILE A 38 -14.80 -2.74 -10.26
CA ILE A 38 -14.13 -3.39 -9.13
C ILE A 38 -14.03 -4.89 -9.46
N HIS A 39 -12.81 -5.40 -9.51
CA HIS A 39 -12.51 -6.79 -9.87
C HIS A 39 -11.77 -7.48 -8.73
N PHE A 40 -12.08 -8.76 -8.51
CA PHE A 40 -11.41 -9.60 -7.52
C PHE A 40 -10.59 -10.66 -8.24
N LEU A 41 -9.37 -10.84 -7.79
CA LEU A 41 -8.46 -11.87 -8.25
C LEU A 41 -8.05 -12.76 -7.08
N PRO A 42 -7.78 -14.04 -7.31
CA PRO A 42 -7.35 -14.96 -6.26
C PRO A 42 -5.99 -14.55 -5.68
N PHE A 43 -5.57 -15.24 -4.63
CA PHE A 43 -4.20 -15.13 -4.11
C PHE A 43 -3.19 -15.42 -5.22
N MET A 44 -2.12 -14.65 -5.24
CA MET A 44 -1.03 -14.73 -6.23
C MET A 44 0.32 -14.91 -5.55
N GLN A 45 1.25 -15.55 -6.24
CA GLN A 45 2.65 -15.63 -5.83
C GLN A 45 3.37 -14.29 -6.09
N GLU A 46 4.53 -14.11 -5.45
CA GLU A 46 5.29 -12.85 -5.51
C GLU A 46 5.57 -12.36 -6.94
N GLU A 47 5.91 -13.25 -7.87
CA GLU A 47 6.22 -12.88 -9.25
C GLU A 47 5.02 -12.31 -10.00
N GLU A 48 3.86 -12.94 -9.82
CA GLU A 48 2.61 -12.45 -10.39
C GLU A 48 2.20 -11.13 -9.74
N LEU A 49 2.26 -11.05 -8.40
CA LEU A 49 1.91 -9.86 -7.64
C LEU A 49 2.79 -8.66 -8.03
N ARG A 50 4.08 -8.90 -8.29
CA ARG A 50 5.00 -7.87 -8.79
C ARG A 50 4.53 -7.26 -10.11
N THR A 51 3.94 -8.06 -11.01
CA THR A 51 3.39 -7.56 -12.28
C THR A 51 2.23 -6.59 -12.02
N PHE A 52 1.38 -6.89 -11.04
CA PHE A 52 0.30 -5.97 -10.65
C PHE A 52 0.82 -4.71 -9.98
N TYR A 53 1.83 -4.80 -9.12
CA TYR A 53 2.45 -3.60 -8.55
C TYR A 53 3.02 -2.70 -9.66
N ASN A 54 3.81 -3.25 -10.58
CA ASN A 54 4.41 -2.49 -11.68
C ASN A 54 3.37 -1.87 -12.64
N GLY A 55 2.18 -2.47 -12.75
CA GLY A 55 1.12 -1.99 -13.64
C GLY A 55 0.07 -1.11 -12.94
N ALA A 56 0.13 -0.98 -11.63
CA ALA A 56 -0.82 -0.19 -10.87
C ALA A 56 -0.41 1.29 -10.83
N GLU A 57 -1.36 2.19 -10.98
CA GLU A 57 -1.12 3.62 -10.76
C GLU A 57 -0.85 3.94 -9.29
N ALA A 58 -1.50 3.23 -8.37
CA ALA A 58 -1.25 3.30 -6.94
C ALA A 58 -1.70 2.03 -6.22
N VAL A 59 -1.11 1.75 -5.06
CA VAL A 59 -1.59 0.75 -4.12
C VAL A 59 -2.33 1.42 -2.97
N ILE A 60 -3.52 0.88 -2.62
CA ILE A 60 -4.32 1.37 -1.50
C ILE A 60 -4.00 0.59 -0.24
N PHE A 61 -3.54 1.26 0.81
CA PHE A 61 -3.13 0.68 2.08
C PHE A 61 -3.86 1.35 3.26
N PRO A 62 -5.15 1.01 3.50
CA PRO A 62 -5.99 1.73 4.44
C PRO A 62 -5.90 1.25 5.90
N GLN A 63 -5.22 0.14 6.15
CA GLN A 63 -5.05 -0.42 7.49
C GLN A 63 -3.86 0.20 8.22
N GLU A 64 -3.90 0.10 9.54
CA GLU A 64 -2.75 0.28 10.41
C GLU A 64 -2.02 -1.05 10.56
N GLU A 65 -0.73 -1.07 10.30
CA GLU A 65 0.16 -2.21 10.49
C GLU A 65 1.50 -1.73 11.07
N ASP A 66 2.15 -2.56 11.87
CA ASP A 66 3.40 -2.20 12.54
C ASP A 66 4.52 -1.90 11.54
N PHE A 67 4.66 -2.69 10.48
CA PHE A 67 5.68 -2.48 9.44
C PHE A 67 5.09 -1.97 8.12
N GLY A 68 4.08 -2.65 7.55
CA GLY A 68 3.49 -2.30 6.26
C GLY A 68 4.24 -2.88 5.06
N LEU A 69 4.48 -4.20 5.06
CA LEU A 69 5.21 -4.90 3.97
C LEU A 69 4.64 -4.58 2.59
N VAL A 70 3.32 -4.62 2.42
CA VAL A 70 2.64 -4.32 1.15
C VAL A 70 3.00 -2.93 0.62
N ALA A 71 3.09 -1.92 1.51
CA ALA A 71 3.49 -0.58 1.10
C ALA A 71 4.96 -0.51 0.68
N ALA A 72 5.85 -1.23 1.38
CA ALA A 72 7.26 -1.29 1.03
C ALA A 72 7.49 -2.05 -0.29
N GLU A 73 6.77 -3.14 -0.53
CA GLU A 73 6.80 -3.92 -1.78
C GLU A 73 6.34 -3.10 -2.98
N ALA A 74 5.20 -2.40 -2.84
CA ALA A 74 4.71 -1.49 -3.88
C ALA A 74 5.74 -0.43 -4.23
N GLN A 75 6.33 0.23 -3.23
CA GLN A 75 7.37 1.23 -3.47
C GLN A 75 8.65 0.64 -4.05
N ALA A 76 9.02 -0.60 -3.70
CA ALA A 76 10.14 -1.28 -4.33
C ALA A 76 9.91 -1.55 -5.83
N CYS A 77 8.65 -1.64 -6.26
CA CYS A 77 8.24 -1.68 -7.67
C CYS A 77 8.16 -0.28 -8.32
N GLY A 78 8.33 0.80 -7.56
CA GLY A 78 8.19 2.17 -8.03
C GLY A 78 6.75 2.70 -7.97
N THR A 79 5.83 1.93 -7.39
CA THR A 79 4.41 2.26 -7.34
C THR A 79 4.11 3.13 -6.11
N PRO A 80 3.48 4.29 -6.29
CA PRO A 80 3.08 5.13 -5.17
C PRO A 80 1.98 4.48 -4.33
N VAL A 81 1.91 4.85 -3.05
CA VAL A 81 0.95 4.25 -2.11
C VAL A 81 0.03 5.31 -1.52
N ILE A 82 -1.27 5.03 -1.51
CA ILE A 82 -2.28 5.84 -0.81
C ILE A 82 -2.58 5.13 0.51
N ALA A 83 -2.16 5.68 1.64
CA ALA A 83 -2.20 4.96 2.91
C ALA A 83 -2.80 5.77 4.05
N TYR A 84 -3.33 5.02 5.04
CA TYR A 84 -3.67 5.59 6.33
C TYR A 84 -2.41 6.00 7.09
N SER A 85 -2.41 7.23 7.62
CA SER A 85 -1.25 7.88 8.24
C SER A 85 -0.98 7.38 9.66
N GLN A 86 -0.92 6.06 9.87
CA GLN A 86 -0.57 5.43 11.14
C GLN A 86 0.32 4.21 10.92
N GLY A 87 0.98 3.75 11.99
CA GLY A 87 1.87 2.60 11.95
C GLY A 87 3.03 2.77 10.97
N GLY A 88 3.54 1.68 10.43
CA GLY A 88 4.69 1.65 9.52
C GLY A 88 4.50 2.43 8.22
N ALA A 89 3.26 2.66 7.78
CA ALA A 89 2.99 3.46 6.58
C ALA A 89 3.58 4.89 6.68
N ARG A 90 3.58 5.50 7.88
CA ARG A 90 4.17 6.82 8.11
C ARG A 90 5.68 6.86 7.94
N GLU A 91 6.34 5.74 8.18
CA GLU A 91 7.80 5.64 8.02
C GLU A 91 8.17 5.33 6.57
N ILE A 92 7.30 4.60 5.86
CA ILE A 92 7.55 4.15 4.48
C ILE A 92 7.23 5.27 3.49
N ILE A 93 6.10 5.95 3.66
CA ILE A 93 5.54 6.88 2.66
C ILE A 93 5.90 8.32 3.02
N GLN A 94 6.46 9.04 2.05
CA GLN A 94 6.66 10.48 2.10
C GLN A 94 5.46 11.15 1.40
N ASP A 95 4.57 11.79 2.20
CA ASP A 95 3.34 12.40 1.68
C ASP A 95 3.63 13.42 0.57
N GLY A 96 2.98 13.27 -0.57
CA GLY A 96 3.16 14.11 -1.76
C GLY A 96 4.42 13.80 -2.58
N VAL A 97 5.28 12.86 -2.16
CA VAL A 97 6.53 12.49 -2.85
C VAL A 97 6.53 11.04 -3.30
N THR A 98 6.23 10.09 -2.39
CA THR A 98 6.18 8.67 -2.72
C THR A 98 4.78 8.08 -2.58
N GLY A 99 3.78 8.92 -2.34
CA GLY A 99 2.39 8.55 -2.21
C GLY A 99 1.58 9.64 -1.51
N VAL A 100 0.39 9.28 -1.05
CA VAL A 100 -0.53 10.17 -0.34
C VAL A 100 -0.93 9.56 0.99
N LEU A 101 -0.85 10.33 2.07
CA LEU A 101 -1.32 9.93 3.38
C LEU A 101 -2.67 10.57 3.71
N PHE A 102 -3.62 9.77 4.25
CA PHE A 102 -4.88 10.26 4.78
C PHE A 102 -5.00 10.01 6.29
N ARG A 103 -5.74 10.88 6.99
CA ARG A 103 -5.67 10.96 8.46
C ARG A 103 -6.73 10.17 9.21
N ASN A 104 -7.91 9.99 8.64
CA ASN A 104 -9.00 9.27 9.28
C ASN A 104 -9.41 8.08 8.43
N GLN A 105 -9.64 6.92 9.05
CA GLN A 105 -10.11 5.72 8.35
C GLN A 105 -11.60 5.85 7.98
N THR A 106 -11.93 6.88 7.20
CA THR A 106 -13.27 7.16 6.68
C THR A 106 -13.30 7.08 5.15
N VAL A 107 -14.48 6.80 4.61
CA VAL A 107 -14.69 6.77 3.16
C VAL A 107 -14.36 8.12 2.53
N ASP A 108 -14.75 9.21 3.19
CA ASP A 108 -14.54 10.57 2.70
C ASP A 108 -13.05 10.92 2.61
N ASP A 109 -12.26 10.60 3.65
CA ASP A 109 -10.83 10.86 3.65
C ASP A 109 -10.11 10.03 2.57
N LEU A 110 -10.47 8.75 2.40
CA LEU A 110 -9.89 7.92 1.34
C LEU A 110 -10.26 8.45 -0.05
N VAL A 111 -11.51 8.87 -0.27
CA VAL A 111 -11.95 9.49 -1.53
C VAL A 111 -11.15 10.77 -1.82
N LEU A 112 -10.94 11.62 -0.81
CA LEU A 112 -10.14 12.84 -0.95
C LEU A 112 -8.66 12.51 -1.25
N ALA A 113 -8.10 11.50 -0.59
CA ALA A 113 -6.73 11.06 -0.84
C ALA A 113 -6.53 10.54 -2.27
N VAL A 114 -7.47 9.73 -2.78
CA VAL A 114 -7.45 9.28 -4.18
C VAL A 114 -7.57 10.47 -5.14
N LYS A 115 -8.45 11.42 -4.88
CA LYS A 115 -8.56 12.64 -5.71
C LYS A 115 -7.29 13.48 -5.68
N LYS A 116 -6.65 13.64 -4.49
CA LYS A 116 -5.35 14.31 -4.37
C LYS A 116 -4.30 13.59 -5.19
N PHE A 117 -4.25 12.26 -5.12
CA PHE A 117 -3.34 11.41 -5.90
C PHE A 117 -3.50 11.67 -7.40
N LEU A 118 -4.72 11.68 -7.93
CA LEU A 118 -5.00 11.88 -9.36
C LEU A 118 -4.56 13.27 -9.90
N LEU A 119 -4.39 14.24 -9.00
CA LEU A 119 -3.90 15.59 -9.33
C LEU A 119 -2.38 15.75 -9.11
N SER A 120 -1.70 14.70 -8.64
CA SER A 120 -0.29 14.70 -8.32
C SER A 120 0.50 13.93 -9.37
N SER A 121 1.79 14.19 -9.45
CA SER A 121 2.75 13.40 -10.23
C SER A 121 3.78 12.79 -9.32
N PHE A 122 4.20 11.56 -9.62
CA PHE A 122 5.14 10.80 -8.81
C PHE A 122 6.28 10.29 -9.69
N ASP A 123 7.52 10.36 -9.18
CA ASP A 123 8.70 9.81 -9.85
C ASP A 123 8.93 8.37 -9.41
N GLU A 124 8.61 7.42 -10.28
CA GLU A 124 8.76 5.98 -10.04
C GLU A 124 10.21 5.59 -9.66
N ASN A 125 11.20 6.22 -10.26
CA ASN A 125 12.60 5.94 -9.96
C ASN A 125 12.95 6.41 -8.55
N PHE A 126 12.49 7.59 -8.17
CA PHE A 126 12.67 8.09 -6.81
C PHE A 126 11.98 7.20 -5.76
N ILE A 127 10.74 6.76 -6.03
CA ILE A 127 9.99 5.84 -5.17
C ILE A 127 10.78 4.54 -4.99
N ARG A 128 11.26 3.93 -6.08
CA ARG A 128 12.04 2.70 -6.07
C ARG A 128 13.35 2.85 -5.29
N GLU A 129 14.07 3.94 -5.47
CA GLU A 129 15.29 4.23 -4.71
C GLU A 129 15.00 4.41 -3.21
N SER A 130 13.92 5.12 -2.86
CA SER A 130 13.53 5.33 -1.46
C SER A 130 13.23 4.03 -0.73
N ALA A 131 12.66 3.04 -1.42
CA ALA A 131 12.33 1.73 -0.86
C ALA A 131 13.57 0.87 -0.54
N LYS A 132 14.73 1.13 -1.16
CA LYS A 132 15.98 0.37 -0.90
C LYS A 132 16.42 0.39 0.56
N ARG A 133 15.99 1.37 1.35
CA ARG A 133 16.26 1.42 2.79
C ARG A 133 15.63 0.26 3.57
N PHE A 134 14.60 -0.40 3.01
CA PHE A 134 13.92 -1.56 3.58
C PHE A 134 14.41 -2.89 3.00
N SER A 135 15.47 -2.88 2.18
CA SER A 135 16.01 -4.09 1.58
C SER A 135 16.54 -5.05 2.65
N ARG A 136 16.43 -6.36 2.34
CA ARG A 136 16.94 -7.44 3.20
C ARG A 136 18.39 -7.22 3.63
N THR A 137 19.27 -6.83 2.71
CA THR A 137 20.67 -6.57 3.00
C THR A 137 20.88 -5.47 4.05
N LYS A 138 20.12 -4.37 3.93
CA LYS A 138 20.18 -3.28 4.92
C LYS A 138 19.64 -3.70 6.27
N PHE A 139 18.53 -4.47 6.29
CA PHE A 139 17.97 -5.03 7.50
C PHE A 139 18.97 -5.96 8.20
N GLU A 140 19.54 -6.96 7.49
CA GLU A 140 20.52 -7.90 8.04
C GLU A 140 21.74 -7.16 8.61
N ASN A 141 22.28 -6.17 7.89
CA ASN A 141 23.42 -5.40 8.36
C ASN A 141 23.09 -4.57 9.63
N ARG A 142 21.86 -4.07 9.74
CA ARG A 142 21.42 -3.33 10.92
C ARG A 142 21.27 -4.23 12.14
N ILE A 143 20.67 -5.41 11.97
CA ILE A 143 20.56 -6.41 13.02
C ILE A 143 21.95 -6.89 13.49
N LYS A 144 22.87 -7.20 12.57
CA LYS A 144 24.25 -7.58 12.93
C LYS A 144 24.96 -6.53 13.79
N LYS A 145 24.80 -5.23 13.44
CA LYS A 145 25.37 -4.13 14.23
C LYS A 145 24.80 -4.05 15.64
N ILE A 146 23.47 -4.22 15.78
CA ILE A 146 22.80 -4.20 17.08
C ILE A 146 23.27 -5.37 17.95
N VAL A 147 23.30 -6.59 17.40
CA VAL A 147 23.74 -7.77 18.15
C VAL A 147 25.22 -7.66 18.55
N GLN A 148 26.10 -7.23 17.66
CA GLN A 148 27.52 -7.00 17.97
C GLN A 148 27.71 -5.93 19.04
N GLY A 149 26.94 -4.86 19.01
CA GLY A 149 26.98 -3.81 20.05
C GLY A 149 26.42 -4.27 21.41
N ALA A 150 25.46 -5.21 21.42
CA ALA A 150 24.89 -5.74 22.67
C ALA A 150 25.77 -6.81 23.34
N VAL A 151 26.69 -7.45 22.61
CA VAL A 151 27.62 -8.47 23.15
C VAL A 151 28.86 -7.84 23.84
N LEU A 152 29.05 -6.55 23.70
CA LEU A 152 30.21 -5.81 24.26
C LEU A 152 29.89 -5.07 25.57
N VAL A 153 28.76 -5.36 26.25
CA VAL A 153 28.37 -4.78 27.55
C VAL A 153 28.42 -5.83 28.65
#